data_fe7d223ae74e23118aa4b0ac57815c0f
#
_entry.id   fe7d223ae74e23118aa4b0ac57815c0f
#
_cell.length_a   1.000
_cell.length_b   1.000
_cell.length_c   1.000
_cell.angle_alpha   90.00
_cell.angle_beta   90.00
_cell.angle_gamma   90.00
#
_symmetry.space_group_name_H-M   'P 1'
#
loop_
_entity.id
_entity.type
_entity.pdbx_description
1 polymer ?
#
loop_
_entity_poly.entity_id
_entity_poly.type
_entity_poly.pdbx_seq_one_letter_code
_entity_poly.pdbx_strand_id
1 'polypeptide(L)'
;KTSIINGSEVSRLSVAIHIKFPVSKYESIYRAKRMESGTPYQTYSALFTFEFVRWLSGKIQRKNSEIIRIGVIAPYRAQANLLSKLNDSWLTKSDTINVQVGTIHGFQGDECNIIIAVLNPPPSISSDSRMFLNKQNILNVAISRARDNLFIVMPDAETENIGNLRKVTEIEKLVKASGAYYEYGSNEIEKMIWGDARYLEENTFSTGHQMVNVYRKPERYYEVRSDDSAIDIQIHEKQSGSKSQKS
;
A
#
# COMPACT_ATOMS: atom_id res chain seq x y z
N LYS A 1 -20.18 -15.25 -4.58
CA LYS A 1 -20.31 -13.88 -4.04
C LYS A 1 -19.58 -12.94 -4.99
N THR A 2 -20.30 -11.99 -5.54
CA THR A 2 -19.81 -11.07 -6.57
C THR A 2 -19.62 -9.69 -5.94
N SER A 3 -18.43 -9.14 -6.01
CA SER A 3 -18.17 -7.74 -5.65
C SER A 3 -18.20 -6.87 -6.89
N ILE A 4 -18.59 -5.61 -6.72
CA ILE A 4 -18.74 -4.67 -7.83
C ILE A 4 -17.71 -3.58 -7.72
N ILE A 5 -16.84 -3.53 -8.71
CA ILE A 5 -15.93 -2.41 -8.95
C ILE A 5 -16.30 -1.82 -10.30
N ASN A 6 -16.56 -0.50 -10.35
CA ASN A 6 -16.97 0.22 -11.56
C ASN A 6 -18.24 -0.33 -12.26
N GLY A 7 -19.22 -0.82 -11.49
CA GLY A 7 -20.48 -1.34 -12.04
C GLY A 7 -20.42 -2.71 -12.69
N SER A 8 -19.25 -3.35 -12.74
CA SER A 8 -19.08 -4.70 -13.27
C SER A 8 -19.11 -5.74 -12.15
N GLU A 9 -19.80 -6.85 -12.37
CA GLU A 9 -19.74 -7.99 -11.47
C GLU A 9 -18.39 -8.68 -11.63
N VAL A 10 -17.59 -8.69 -10.58
CA VAL A 10 -16.27 -9.33 -10.59
C VAL A 10 -16.30 -10.53 -9.65
N SER A 11 -16.15 -11.72 -10.18
CA SER A 11 -15.77 -12.90 -9.41
C SER A 11 -14.37 -12.67 -8.88
N ARG A 12 -14.04 -13.21 -7.71
CA ARG A 12 -12.75 -13.05 -7.00
C ARG A 12 -11.59 -12.62 -7.90
N LEU A 13 -11.21 -11.36 -7.79
CA LEU A 13 -10.18 -10.74 -8.62
C LEU A 13 -8.88 -10.65 -7.85
N SER A 14 -7.79 -11.06 -8.48
CA SER A 14 -6.44 -10.88 -7.95
C SER A 14 -5.63 -9.94 -8.84
N VAL A 15 -5.01 -8.94 -8.24
CA VAL A 15 -4.21 -7.93 -8.93
C VAL A 15 -2.84 -7.83 -8.29
N ALA A 16 -1.77 -8.03 -9.05
CA ALA A 16 -0.42 -7.70 -8.64
C ALA A 16 -0.07 -6.27 -9.08
N ILE A 17 0.51 -5.50 -8.17
CA ILE A 17 1.01 -4.15 -8.41
C ILE A 17 2.50 -4.16 -8.12
N HIS A 18 3.30 -4.03 -9.17
CA HIS A 18 4.75 -4.05 -9.11
C HIS A 18 5.28 -2.66 -8.84
N ILE A 19 6.05 -2.51 -7.77
CA ILE A 19 6.71 -1.25 -7.41
C ILE A 19 8.22 -1.40 -7.47
N LYS A 20 8.89 -0.31 -7.83
CA LYS A 20 10.35 -0.26 -7.87
C LYS A 20 10.93 -0.16 -6.47
N PHE A 21 11.95 -0.97 -6.21
CA PHE A 21 12.81 -0.87 -5.03
C PHE A 21 14.24 -0.68 -5.49
N PRO A 22 14.65 0.53 -5.88
CA PRO A 22 16.00 0.75 -6.37
C PRO A 22 17.02 0.49 -5.26
N VAL A 23 18.06 -0.20 -5.61
CA VAL A 23 19.22 -0.51 -4.77
C VAL A 23 20.23 0.64 -4.77
N SER A 24 19.91 1.75 -5.39
CA SER A 24 20.86 2.85 -5.55
C SER A 24 21.34 3.38 -4.20
N LYS A 25 22.62 3.67 -4.11
CA LYS A 25 23.29 4.32 -2.96
C LYS A 25 22.77 5.74 -2.69
N TYR A 26 21.86 6.25 -3.52
CA TYR A 26 21.32 7.59 -3.43
C TYR A 26 19.99 7.60 -2.69
N GLU A 27 19.71 8.68 -2.00
CA GLU A 27 18.44 8.91 -1.35
C GLU A 27 17.33 8.96 -2.39
N SER A 28 16.45 7.97 -2.37
CA SER A 28 15.30 7.85 -3.23
C SER A 28 14.07 7.58 -2.36
N ILE A 29 12.91 8.06 -2.80
CA ILE A 29 11.63 7.74 -2.14
C ILE A 29 11.36 6.23 -2.10
N TYR A 30 11.95 5.50 -3.02
CA TYR A 30 11.81 4.05 -3.12
C TYR A 30 12.69 3.28 -2.12
N ARG A 31 13.63 3.97 -1.47
CA ARG A 31 14.58 3.31 -0.57
C ARG A 31 13.87 2.76 0.66
N ALA A 32 14.04 1.46 0.89
CA ALA A 32 13.67 0.87 2.16
C ALA A 32 14.63 1.34 3.27
N LYS A 33 14.06 1.65 4.44
CA LYS A 33 14.78 2.10 5.64
C LYS A 33 14.54 1.12 6.80
N ARG A 34 15.27 1.29 7.88
CA ARG A 34 15.05 0.57 9.14
C ARG A 34 14.88 1.57 10.28
N MET A 35 14.00 1.22 11.21
CA MET A 35 13.95 1.84 12.52
C MET A 35 15.16 1.38 13.35
N GLU A 36 15.48 2.06 14.44
CA GLU A 36 16.49 1.64 15.45
C GLU A 36 16.22 0.21 15.93
N SER A 37 14.95 -0.15 16.08
CA SER A 37 14.52 -1.54 16.39
C SER A 37 14.86 -2.57 15.32
N GLY A 38 15.47 -2.17 14.21
CA GLY A 38 15.79 -3.00 13.06
C GLY A 38 14.62 -3.31 12.12
N THR A 39 13.42 -2.85 12.44
CA THR A 39 12.20 -3.15 11.66
C THR A 39 12.15 -2.35 10.35
N PRO A 40 12.02 -3.01 9.18
CA PRO A 40 12.01 -2.34 7.89
C PRO A 40 10.72 -1.56 7.62
N TYR A 41 10.85 -0.47 6.87
CA TYR A 41 9.73 0.26 6.27
C TYR A 41 10.14 0.94 4.97
N GLN A 42 9.16 1.33 4.16
CA GLN A 42 9.36 2.07 2.93
C GLN A 42 8.25 3.12 2.77
N THR A 43 8.66 4.38 2.69
CA THR A 43 7.72 5.51 2.62
C THR A 43 6.90 5.49 1.33
N TYR A 44 7.54 5.23 0.18
CA TYR A 44 6.84 5.18 -1.10
C TYR A 44 5.69 4.17 -1.10
N SER A 45 5.95 2.91 -0.75
CA SER A 45 4.92 1.87 -0.75
C SER A 45 3.78 2.16 0.24
N ALA A 46 4.08 2.86 1.35
CA ALA A 46 3.05 3.28 2.29
C ALA A 46 2.16 4.38 1.72
N LEU A 47 2.74 5.44 1.17
CA LEU A 47 2.01 6.54 0.55
C LEU A 47 1.21 6.05 -0.67
N PHE A 48 1.85 5.28 -1.53
CA PHE A 48 1.20 4.67 -2.70
C PHE A 48 -0.01 3.82 -2.29
N THR A 49 0.18 2.93 -1.32
CA THR A 49 -0.90 2.05 -0.85
C THR A 49 -2.05 2.84 -0.24
N PHE A 50 -1.74 3.84 0.57
CA PHE A 50 -2.75 4.70 1.19
C PHE A 50 -3.57 5.46 0.13
N GLU A 51 -2.94 6.07 -0.85
CA GLU A 51 -3.63 6.76 -1.94
C GLU A 51 -4.42 5.80 -2.82
N PHE A 52 -3.89 4.61 -3.07
CA PHE A 52 -4.63 3.57 -3.77
C PHE A 52 -5.89 3.15 -3.01
N VAL A 53 -5.83 2.97 -1.68
CA VAL A 53 -7.00 2.69 -0.83
C VAL A 53 -8.02 3.82 -0.95
N ARG A 54 -7.60 5.08 -0.89
CA ARG A 54 -8.50 6.23 -1.02
C ARG A 54 -9.18 6.27 -2.39
N TRP A 55 -8.40 6.11 -3.45
CA TRP A 55 -8.93 6.06 -4.81
C TRP A 55 -9.91 4.91 -5.00
N LEU A 56 -9.54 3.70 -4.55
CA LEU A 56 -10.38 2.52 -4.61
C LEU A 56 -11.69 2.74 -3.85
N SER A 57 -11.62 3.32 -2.66
CA SER A 57 -12.79 3.64 -1.83
C SER A 57 -13.77 4.56 -2.56
N GLY A 58 -13.27 5.51 -3.33
CA GLY A 58 -14.09 6.40 -4.16
C GLY A 58 -14.71 5.73 -5.39
N LYS A 59 -14.20 4.55 -5.78
CA LYS A 59 -14.69 3.79 -6.94
C LYS A 59 -15.67 2.68 -6.57
N ILE A 60 -15.72 2.27 -5.31
CA ILE A 60 -16.61 1.23 -4.84
C ILE A 60 -18.05 1.73 -4.85
N GLN A 61 -18.87 1.11 -5.69
CA GLN A 61 -20.31 1.35 -5.74
C GLN A 61 -21.02 0.25 -4.95
N ARG A 62 -22.00 0.65 -4.12
CA ARG A 62 -22.76 -0.28 -3.30
C ARG A 62 -24.00 -0.79 -4.04
N LYS A 63 -24.30 -2.07 -3.87
CA LYS A 63 -25.64 -2.60 -4.15
C LYS A 63 -26.56 -2.57 -2.92
N ASN A 64 -26.00 -2.64 -1.70
CA ASN A 64 -26.73 -2.74 -0.44
C ASN A 64 -26.07 -1.88 0.65
N SER A 65 -26.73 -1.75 1.81
CA SER A 65 -26.22 -1.00 2.98
C SER A 65 -25.07 -1.69 3.75
N GLU A 66 -24.44 -2.74 3.19
CA GLU A 66 -23.31 -3.41 3.83
C GLU A 66 -22.04 -2.54 3.86
N ILE A 67 -21.33 -2.56 4.98
CA ILE A 67 -20.03 -1.93 5.11
C ILE A 67 -18.99 -2.79 4.38
N ILE A 68 -18.25 -2.20 3.46
CA ILE A 68 -17.13 -2.84 2.78
C ILE A 68 -15.90 -2.78 3.68
N ARG A 69 -15.35 -3.93 4.00
CA ARG A 69 -14.13 -4.05 4.80
C ARG A 69 -12.91 -4.18 3.90
N ILE A 70 -11.97 -3.25 4.05
CA ILE A 70 -10.67 -3.26 3.36
C ILE A 70 -9.59 -3.55 4.40
N GLY A 71 -8.85 -4.65 4.24
CA GLY A 71 -7.71 -4.98 5.06
C GLY A 71 -6.41 -4.60 4.35
N VAL A 72 -5.57 -3.80 4.98
CA VAL A 72 -4.22 -3.50 4.52
C VAL A 72 -3.22 -4.23 5.40
N ILE A 73 -2.47 -5.14 4.81
CA ILE A 73 -1.60 -6.05 5.55
C ILE A 73 -0.15 -5.81 5.15
N ALA A 74 0.72 -5.58 6.13
CA ALA A 74 2.15 -5.43 5.91
C ALA A 74 2.96 -6.47 6.68
N PRO A 75 4.14 -6.90 6.17
CA PRO A 75 4.95 -7.91 6.84
C PRO A 75 5.64 -7.39 8.09
N TYR A 76 5.95 -6.09 8.13
CA TYR A 76 6.76 -5.47 9.18
C TYR A 76 5.96 -4.47 10.00
N ARG A 77 6.21 -4.47 11.31
CA ARG A 77 5.52 -3.58 12.26
C ARG A 77 5.69 -2.10 11.91
N ALA A 78 6.89 -1.67 11.53
CA ALA A 78 7.13 -0.27 11.16
C ALA A 78 6.31 0.14 9.93
N GLN A 79 6.22 -0.73 8.93
CA GLN A 79 5.38 -0.50 7.74
C GLN A 79 3.88 -0.45 8.10
N ALA A 80 3.41 -1.37 8.93
CA ALA A 80 2.02 -1.38 9.38
C ALA A 80 1.69 -0.12 10.19
N ASN A 81 2.58 0.31 11.09
CA ASN A 81 2.40 1.54 11.87
C ASN A 81 2.34 2.78 10.98
N LEU A 82 3.20 2.86 9.96
CA LEU A 82 3.21 3.95 8.99
C LEU A 82 1.88 4.02 8.22
N LEU A 83 1.40 2.88 7.73
CA LEU A 83 0.11 2.76 7.05
C LEU A 83 -1.08 3.09 7.98
N SER A 84 -1.01 2.67 9.25
CA SER A 84 -2.05 2.98 10.25
C SER A 84 -2.14 4.47 10.50
N LYS A 85 -1.01 5.15 10.71
CA LYS A 85 -0.97 6.61 10.90
C LYS A 85 -1.54 7.36 9.69
N LEU A 86 -1.21 6.95 8.47
CA LEU A 86 -1.81 7.51 7.25
C LEU A 86 -3.33 7.31 7.24
N ASN A 87 -3.78 6.10 7.55
CA ASN A 87 -5.20 5.77 7.60
C ASN A 87 -5.95 6.57 8.68
N ASP A 88 -5.36 6.74 9.85
CA ASP A 88 -5.96 7.49 10.97
C ASP A 88 -6.05 8.99 10.68
N SER A 89 -5.13 9.52 9.88
CA SER A 89 -5.13 10.91 9.44
C SER A 89 -6.10 11.20 8.27
N TRP A 90 -6.79 10.19 7.76
CA TRP A 90 -7.76 10.37 6.69
C TRP A 90 -9.09 10.94 7.22
N LEU A 91 -9.27 12.24 7.03
CA LEU A 91 -10.40 13.01 7.60
C LEU A 91 -11.75 12.77 6.88
N THR A 92 -11.73 12.37 5.61
CA THR A 92 -12.93 12.23 4.77
C THR A 92 -13.31 10.78 4.49
N LYS A 93 -13.15 9.90 5.49
CA LYS A 93 -13.55 8.49 5.37
C LYS A 93 -15.05 8.38 5.15
N SER A 94 -15.44 7.49 4.24
CA SER A 94 -16.83 7.13 4.06
C SER A 94 -17.31 6.24 5.21
N ASP A 95 -18.49 6.50 5.76
CA ASP A 95 -19.15 5.64 6.77
C ASP A 95 -19.44 4.22 6.24
N THR A 96 -19.26 4.04 4.95
CA THR A 96 -19.59 2.83 4.23
C THR A 96 -18.41 1.91 4.00
N ILE A 97 -17.19 2.39 4.31
CA ILE A 97 -15.96 1.67 4.12
C ILE A 97 -15.18 1.65 5.43
N ASN A 98 -14.88 0.45 5.89
CA ASN A 98 -14.03 0.25 7.05
C ASN A 98 -12.65 -0.22 6.58
N VAL A 99 -11.62 0.57 6.84
CA VAL A 99 -10.24 0.25 6.53
C VAL A 99 -9.52 -0.15 7.80
N GLN A 100 -9.04 -1.37 7.83
CA GLN A 100 -8.25 -1.93 8.92
C GLN A 100 -6.81 -2.14 8.43
N VAL A 101 -5.85 -1.65 9.19
CA VAL A 101 -4.42 -1.81 8.89
C VAL A 101 -3.76 -2.66 9.96
N GLY A 102 -2.89 -3.58 9.56
CA GLY A 102 -2.17 -4.40 10.53
C GLY A 102 -1.01 -5.19 9.95
N THR A 103 -0.31 -5.88 10.83
CA THR A 103 0.66 -6.89 10.42
C THR A 103 -0.05 -8.19 10.06
N ILE A 104 0.63 -9.05 9.32
CA ILE A 104 0.13 -10.38 8.94
C ILE A 104 -0.37 -11.17 10.15
N HIS A 105 0.34 -11.09 11.28
CA HIS A 105 -0.08 -11.75 12.53
C HIS A 105 -1.29 -11.08 13.18
N GLY A 106 -1.41 -9.75 13.06
CA GLY A 106 -2.54 -9.00 13.61
C GLY A 106 -3.87 -9.26 12.89
N PHE A 107 -3.82 -9.81 11.68
CA PHE A 107 -4.99 -10.18 10.88
C PHE A 107 -5.43 -11.65 11.03
N GLN A 108 -4.92 -12.37 12.04
CA GLN A 108 -5.34 -13.75 12.26
C GLN A 108 -6.82 -13.82 12.69
N GLY A 109 -7.63 -14.49 11.86
CA GLY A 109 -9.07 -14.69 12.11
C GLY A 109 -9.99 -13.73 11.34
N ASP A 110 -9.55 -12.55 10.95
CA ASP A 110 -10.37 -11.56 10.26
C ASP A 110 -10.37 -11.76 8.75
N GLU A 111 -11.57 -11.78 8.15
CA GLU A 111 -11.77 -11.76 6.70
C GLU A 111 -12.25 -10.37 6.27
N CYS A 112 -11.72 -9.89 5.13
CA CYS A 112 -12.13 -8.63 4.52
C CYS A 112 -12.64 -8.86 3.10
N ASN A 113 -13.53 -7.98 2.64
CA ASN A 113 -13.98 -7.99 1.25
C ASN A 113 -12.79 -7.81 0.30
N ILE A 114 -11.92 -6.90 0.66
CA ILE A 114 -10.72 -6.55 -0.10
C ILE A 114 -9.51 -6.68 0.82
N ILE A 115 -8.48 -7.35 0.36
CA ILE A 115 -7.16 -7.35 1.01
C ILE A 115 -6.15 -6.67 0.08
N ILE A 116 -5.36 -5.80 0.67
CA ILE A 116 -4.19 -5.19 0.04
C ILE A 116 -2.97 -5.64 0.83
N ALA A 117 -2.24 -6.62 0.28
CA ALA A 117 -1.01 -7.14 0.88
C ALA A 117 0.18 -6.34 0.37
N VAL A 118 0.88 -5.64 1.26
CA VAL A 118 2.05 -4.81 0.93
C VAL A 118 3.30 -5.60 1.25
N LEU A 119 3.92 -6.21 0.25
CA LEU A 119 5.08 -7.09 0.41
C LEU A 119 6.41 -6.34 0.20
N ASN A 120 6.57 -5.19 0.85
CA ASN A 120 7.79 -4.40 0.76
C ASN A 120 9.00 -5.17 1.36
N PRO A 121 10.12 -5.30 0.60
CA PRO A 121 11.32 -5.94 1.11
C PRO A 121 12.08 -5.04 2.09
N PRO A 122 12.96 -5.63 2.92
CA PRO A 122 13.92 -4.85 3.72
C PRO A 122 15.00 -4.23 2.83
N PRO A 123 15.84 -3.31 3.35
CA PRO A 123 16.94 -2.68 2.60
C PRO A 123 17.97 -3.66 2.02
N SER A 124 18.03 -4.87 2.56
CA SER A 124 18.89 -5.95 2.07
C SER A 124 18.08 -7.23 1.93
N ILE A 125 18.05 -7.77 0.71
CA ILE A 125 17.35 -9.01 0.37
C ILE A 125 18.37 -10.16 0.37
N SER A 126 18.09 -11.21 1.13
CA SER A 126 18.90 -12.43 1.15
C SER A 126 18.03 -13.68 0.94
N SER A 127 18.65 -14.79 0.55
CA SER A 127 17.99 -16.08 0.42
C SER A 127 17.73 -16.80 1.75
N ASP A 128 18.08 -16.16 2.88
CA ASP A 128 17.93 -16.74 4.22
C ASP A 128 16.45 -17.06 4.48
N SER A 129 16.16 -18.30 4.88
CA SER A 129 14.81 -18.74 5.25
C SER A 129 14.26 -18.03 6.49
N ARG A 130 15.16 -17.42 7.30
CA ARG A 130 14.77 -16.59 8.46
C ARG A 130 14.22 -15.23 8.04
N MET A 131 14.50 -14.80 6.79
CA MET A 131 13.88 -13.59 6.26
C MET A 131 12.35 -13.72 6.29
N PHE A 132 11.68 -12.72 6.83
CA PHE A 132 10.24 -12.76 7.07
C PHE A 132 9.45 -13.07 5.80
N LEU A 133 9.77 -12.44 4.68
CA LEU A 133 9.10 -12.66 3.39
C LEU A 133 9.39 -14.04 2.75
N ASN A 134 10.31 -14.82 3.30
CA ASN A 134 10.58 -16.20 2.86
C ASN A 134 9.86 -17.26 3.71
N LYS A 135 9.08 -16.84 4.71
CA LYS A 135 8.32 -17.77 5.56
C LYS A 135 6.99 -18.14 4.92
N GLN A 136 6.77 -19.41 4.63
CA GLN A 136 5.60 -19.91 3.90
C GLN A 136 4.26 -19.53 4.54
N ASN A 137 4.13 -19.69 5.84
CA ASN A 137 2.86 -19.50 6.54
C ASN A 137 2.38 -18.04 6.54
N ILE A 138 3.29 -17.09 6.44
CA ILE A 138 3.01 -15.68 6.54
C ILE A 138 2.23 -15.18 5.33
N LEU A 139 2.66 -15.59 4.15
CA LEU A 139 2.06 -15.14 2.91
C LEU A 139 0.70 -15.83 2.66
N ASN A 140 0.58 -17.10 3.06
CA ASN A 140 -0.70 -17.80 2.98
C ASN A 140 -1.78 -17.13 3.81
N VAL A 141 -1.44 -16.62 5.00
CA VAL A 141 -2.39 -15.88 5.85
C VAL A 141 -2.91 -14.62 5.14
N ALA A 142 -2.02 -13.82 4.55
CA ALA A 142 -2.42 -12.60 3.85
C ALA A 142 -3.40 -12.89 2.70
N ILE A 143 -3.11 -13.91 1.88
CA ILE A 143 -3.94 -14.28 0.72
C ILE A 143 -5.29 -14.87 1.14
N SER A 144 -5.32 -15.73 2.16
CA SER A 144 -6.53 -16.41 2.60
C SER A 144 -7.56 -15.47 3.25
N ARG A 145 -7.18 -14.25 3.61
CA ARG A 145 -8.07 -13.25 4.23
C ARG A 145 -8.92 -12.48 3.21
N ALA A 146 -8.61 -12.55 1.93
CA ALA A 146 -9.39 -11.91 0.88
C ALA A 146 -10.66 -12.72 0.57
N ARG A 147 -11.82 -12.12 0.82
CA ARG A 147 -13.12 -12.74 0.50
C ARG A 147 -13.49 -12.54 -0.97
N ASP A 148 -13.32 -11.33 -1.47
CA ASP A 148 -13.77 -10.92 -2.80
C ASP A 148 -12.60 -10.53 -3.72
N ASN A 149 -11.71 -9.65 -3.27
CA ASN A 149 -10.60 -9.15 -4.09
C ASN A 149 -9.28 -9.14 -3.30
N LEU A 150 -8.21 -9.50 -3.98
CA LEU A 150 -6.85 -9.48 -3.47
C LEU A 150 -5.97 -8.56 -4.33
N PHE A 151 -5.38 -7.55 -3.72
CA PHE A 151 -4.33 -6.73 -4.32
C PHE A 151 -3.00 -7.05 -3.64
N ILE A 152 -1.95 -7.25 -4.42
CA ILE A 152 -0.61 -7.54 -3.90
C ILE A 152 0.33 -6.45 -4.40
N VAL A 153 0.75 -5.57 -3.50
CA VAL A 153 1.79 -4.58 -3.75
C VAL A 153 3.14 -5.24 -3.47
N MET A 154 3.93 -5.46 -4.52
CA MET A 154 5.15 -6.27 -4.45
C MET A 154 6.30 -5.64 -5.23
N PRO A 155 7.56 -6.01 -4.93
CA PRO A 155 8.70 -5.53 -5.71
C PRO A 155 8.61 -5.97 -7.16
N ASP A 156 9.06 -5.09 -8.07
CA ASP A 156 9.17 -5.41 -9.50
C ASP A 156 10.35 -6.36 -9.81
N ALA A 157 10.41 -6.83 -11.05
CA ALA A 157 11.44 -7.76 -11.50
C ALA A 157 12.85 -7.14 -11.54
N GLU A 158 12.97 -5.80 -11.57
CA GLU A 158 14.24 -5.08 -11.58
C GLU A 158 14.82 -4.89 -10.16
N THR A 159 14.05 -5.26 -9.13
CA THR A 159 14.51 -5.17 -7.74
C THR A 159 15.72 -6.08 -7.52
N GLU A 160 16.81 -5.53 -6.99
CA GLU A 160 18.02 -6.29 -6.75
C GLU A 160 17.77 -7.48 -5.82
N ASN A 161 18.34 -8.63 -6.19
CA ASN A 161 18.18 -9.87 -5.45
C ASN A 161 16.73 -10.36 -5.30
N ILE A 162 15.81 -9.92 -6.16
CA ILE A 162 14.40 -10.34 -6.14
C ILE A 162 14.25 -11.88 -6.13
N GLY A 163 15.12 -12.59 -6.82
CA GLY A 163 15.14 -14.05 -6.84
C GLY A 163 15.34 -14.71 -5.48
N ASN A 164 15.86 -13.96 -4.50
CA ASN A 164 15.97 -14.42 -3.12
C ASN A 164 14.65 -14.35 -2.34
N LEU A 165 13.64 -13.64 -2.84
CA LEU A 165 12.27 -13.60 -2.28
C LEU A 165 11.42 -14.73 -2.85
N ARG A 166 11.85 -15.98 -2.66
CA ARG A 166 11.24 -17.16 -3.28
C ARG A 166 9.75 -17.29 -2.99
N LYS A 167 9.32 -16.96 -1.77
CA LYS A 167 7.91 -17.08 -1.38
C LYS A 167 7.04 -16.00 -1.99
N VAL A 168 7.55 -14.80 -2.21
CA VAL A 168 6.84 -13.73 -2.91
C VAL A 168 6.60 -14.15 -4.37
N THR A 169 7.61 -14.69 -5.04
CA THR A 169 7.47 -15.19 -6.43
C THR A 169 6.58 -16.43 -6.55
N GLU A 170 6.57 -17.31 -5.54
CA GLU A 170 5.63 -18.45 -5.49
C GLU A 170 4.17 -17.97 -5.38
N ILE A 171 3.91 -16.96 -4.55
CA ILE A 171 2.57 -16.38 -4.42
C ILE A 171 2.09 -15.81 -5.73
N GLU A 172 2.93 -15.06 -6.41
CA GLU A 172 2.59 -14.50 -7.71
C GLU A 172 2.16 -15.63 -8.69
N LYS A 173 2.91 -16.72 -8.74
CA LYS A 173 2.55 -17.89 -9.56
C LYS A 173 1.23 -18.52 -9.14
N LEU A 174 0.98 -18.67 -7.84
CA LEU A 174 -0.26 -19.24 -7.33
C LEU A 174 -1.46 -18.34 -7.65
N VAL A 175 -1.31 -17.04 -7.51
CA VAL A 175 -2.37 -16.07 -7.81
C VAL A 175 -2.66 -16.02 -9.31
N LYS A 176 -1.62 -16.07 -10.16
CA LYS A 176 -1.76 -16.20 -11.62
C LYS A 176 -2.54 -17.46 -12.02
N ALA A 177 -2.36 -18.55 -11.33
CA ALA A 177 -3.03 -19.82 -11.62
C ALA A 177 -4.47 -19.89 -11.08
N SER A 178 -4.89 -19.00 -10.19
CA SER A 178 -6.16 -19.12 -9.43
C SER A 178 -7.39 -18.54 -10.11
N GLY A 179 -7.30 -17.97 -11.32
CA GLY A 179 -8.45 -17.41 -12.03
C GLY A 179 -8.21 -16.01 -12.59
N ALA A 180 -9.11 -15.06 -12.35
CA ALA A 180 -8.96 -13.70 -12.86
C ALA A 180 -7.76 -12.99 -12.20
N TYR A 181 -6.70 -12.81 -12.97
CA TYR A 181 -5.46 -12.16 -12.55
C TYR A 181 -5.12 -11.01 -13.49
N TYR A 182 -4.73 -9.90 -12.91
CA TYR A 182 -4.23 -8.73 -13.62
C TYR A 182 -2.92 -8.26 -12.99
N GLU A 183 -2.10 -7.59 -13.79
CA GLU A 183 -0.79 -7.12 -13.41
C GLU A 183 -0.62 -5.68 -13.88
N TYR A 184 -0.14 -4.82 -12.99
CA TYR A 184 0.10 -3.41 -13.26
C TYR A 184 1.44 -2.98 -12.65
N GLY A 185 2.12 -2.07 -13.32
CA GLY A 185 3.19 -1.30 -12.69
C GLY A 185 2.61 -0.21 -11.78
N SER A 186 3.36 0.20 -10.76
CA SER A 186 2.94 1.32 -9.89
C SER A 186 2.72 2.61 -10.68
N ASN A 187 3.51 2.84 -11.73
CA ASN A 187 3.38 3.96 -12.64
C ASN A 187 2.02 3.99 -13.37
N GLU A 188 1.47 2.85 -13.74
CA GLU A 188 0.14 2.75 -14.35
C GLU A 188 -0.96 3.12 -13.35
N ILE A 189 -0.83 2.64 -12.11
CA ILE A 189 -1.75 2.99 -11.03
C ILE A 189 -1.62 4.46 -10.65
N GLU A 190 -0.42 5.02 -10.59
CA GLU A 190 -0.21 6.45 -10.35
C GLU A 190 -0.90 7.28 -11.44
N LYS A 191 -0.77 6.88 -12.71
CA LYS A 191 -1.48 7.52 -13.81
C LYS A 191 -3.00 7.46 -13.67
N MET A 192 -3.55 6.35 -13.18
CA MET A 192 -4.99 6.22 -12.91
C MET A 192 -5.45 7.14 -11.77
N ILE A 193 -4.65 7.28 -10.71
CA ILE A 193 -5.00 8.07 -9.52
C ILE A 193 -4.84 9.57 -9.78
N TRP A 194 -3.73 9.98 -10.40
CA TRP A 194 -3.33 11.39 -10.49
C TRP A 194 -3.19 11.93 -11.92
N GLY A 195 -3.33 11.08 -12.94
CA GLY A 195 -3.11 11.45 -14.33
C GLY A 195 -1.62 11.53 -14.71
N ASP A 196 -0.72 11.14 -13.82
CA ASP A 196 0.74 11.21 -13.98
C ASP A 196 1.36 9.91 -13.47
N ALA A 197 2.18 9.27 -14.32
CA ALA A 197 2.79 7.97 -14.06
C ALA A 197 3.97 7.99 -13.08
N ARG A 198 4.50 9.18 -12.76
CA ARG A 198 5.63 9.39 -11.85
C ARG A 198 5.30 10.37 -10.74
N TYR A 199 4.03 10.47 -10.45
CA TYR A 199 3.50 11.50 -9.57
C TYR A 199 4.21 11.56 -8.21
N LEU A 200 4.32 10.44 -7.50
CA LEU A 200 4.95 10.41 -6.18
C LEU A 200 6.45 10.71 -6.26
N GLU A 201 7.14 10.23 -7.30
CA GLU A 201 8.56 10.51 -7.50
C GLU A 201 8.80 12.00 -7.75
N GLU A 202 8.02 12.62 -8.62
CA GLU A 202 8.19 14.02 -9.01
C GLU A 202 7.73 15.01 -7.94
N ASN A 203 6.84 14.58 -7.05
CA ASN A 203 6.28 15.43 -5.99
C ASN A 203 6.77 15.05 -4.59
N THR A 204 7.83 14.27 -4.48
CA THR A 204 8.43 13.91 -3.19
C THR A 204 9.76 14.62 -3.01
N PHE A 205 9.88 15.34 -1.90
CA PHE A 205 11.11 16.03 -1.51
C PHE A 205 11.61 15.45 -0.20
N SER A 206 12.89 15.12 -0.17
CA SER A 206 13.59 14.75 1.06
C SER A 206 14.39 15.95 1.54
N THR A 207 14.13 16.39 2.77
CA THR A 207 14.94 17.42 3.42
C THR A 207 15.74 16.75 4.54
N GLY A 208 16.99 16.41 4.25
CA GLY A 208 17.87 15.70 5.18
C GLY A 208 17.46 14.23 5.38
N HIS A 209 18.05 13.57 6.39
CA HIS A 209 17.90 12.13 6.58
C HIS A 209 16.53 11.69 7.14
N GLN A 210 15.68 12.60 7.55
CA GLN A 210 14.53 12.29 8.40
C GLN A 210 13.18 12.77 7.87
N MET A 211 13.14 13.61 6.83
CA MET A 211 11.88 14.17 6.36
C MET A 211 11.65 13.92 4.89
N VAL A 212 10.47 13.40 4.56
CA VAL A 212 9.98 13.26 3.19
C VAL A 212 8.68 14.04 3.08
N ASN A 213 8.66 15.05 2.21
CA ASN A 213 7.47 15.82 1.90
C ASN A 213 6.92 15.34 0.56
N VAL A 214 5.66 14.95 0.56
CA VAL A 214 4.93 14.63 -0.67
C VAL A 214 3.77 15.61 -0.79
N TYR A 215 3.73 16.37 -1.86
CA TYR A 215 2.60 17.28 -2.06
C TYR A 215 2.12 17.28 -3.51
N ARG A 216 0.85 17.50 -3.68
CA ARG A 216 0.25 17.76 -4.97
C ARG A 216 -0.42 19.14 -5.00
N LYS A 217 -0.32 19.79 -6.15
CA LYS A 217 -1.23 20.88 -6.49
C LYS A 217 -2.66 20.34 -6.58
N PRO A 218 -3.58 20.98 -5.99
CA PRO A 218 -3.60 21.92 -4.87
C PRO A 218 -4.19 21.33 -3.60
N GLU A 219 -4.42 20.00 -3.54
CA GLU A 219 -5.41 19.45 -2.61
C GLU A 219 -4.81 18.99 -1.29
N ARG A 220 -3.60 18.40 -1.30
CA ARG A 220 -2.94 17.94 -0.08
C ARG A 220 -1.46 17.71 -0.25
N TYR A 221 -0.75 17.69 0.87
CA TYR A 221 0.61 17.20 0.93
C TYR A 221 0.82 16.37 2.20
N TYR A 222 1.81 15.52 2.15
CA TYR A 222 2.22 14.69 3.26
C TYR A 222 3.56 15.14 3.77
N GLU A 223 3.69 15.26 5.07
CA GLU A 223 4.95 15.46 5.73
C GLU A 223 5.25 14.22 6.55
N VAL A 224 6.26 13.46 6.13
CA VAL A 224 6.70 12.26 6.81
C VAL A 224 8.04 12.56 7.45
N ARG A 225 8.08 12.54 8.77
CA ARG A 225 9.29 12.65 9.55
C ARG A 225 9.58 11.29 10.16
N SER A 226 10.79 10.82 9.96
CA SER A 226 11.24 9.58 10.58
C SER A 226 12.60 9.79 11.21
N ASP A 227 12.69 9.63 12.52
CA ASP A 227 13.92 9.38 13.23
C ASP A 227 14.09 7.89 13.47
N ASP A 228 15.18 7.50 14.11
CA ASP A 228 15.47 6.10 14.35
C ASP A 228 14.47 5.43 15.31
N SER A 229 13.76 6.21 16.10
CA SER A 229 12.83 5.74 17.14
C SER A 229 11.36 5.80 16.73
N ALA A 230 10.98 6.79 15.89
CA ALA A 230 9.59 7.03 15.54
C ALA A 230 9.41 7.48 14.08
N ILE A 231 8.21 7.24 13.57
CA ILE A 231 7.74 7.79 12.29
C ILE A 231 6.54 8.67 12.62
N ASP A 232 6.61 9.94 12.26
CA ASP A 232 5.51 10.88 12.35
C ASP A 232 5.00 11.26 10.98
N ILE A 233 3.68 11.44 10.84
CA ILE A 233 3.04 11.80 9.59
C ILE A 233 2.02 12.90 9.84
N GLN A 234 2.12 13.94 9.04
CA GLN A 234 1.10 14.98 8.98
C GLN A 234 0.54 15.06 7.56
N ILE A 235 -0.77 15.05 7.45
CA ILE A 235 -1.48 15.24 6.19
C ILE A 235 -2.11 16.63 6.22
N HIS A 236 -1.74 17.43 5.26
CA HIS A 236 -2.28 18.77 5.08
C HIS A 236 -3.23 18.77 3.88
N GLU A 237 -4.53 18.86 4.15
CA GLU A 237 -5.56 19.00 3.12
C GLU A 237 -5.96 20.46 2.98
N LYS A 238 -6.02 20.98 1.76
CA LYS A 238 -6.65 22.27 1.52
C LYS A 238 -8.14 22.11 1.79
N GLN A 239 -8.66 22.86 2.73
CA GLN A 239 -10.10 23.01 2.89
C GLN A 239 -10.66 23.54 1.57
N SER A 240 -11.60 22.82 0.97
CA SER A 240 -12.39 23.34 -0.13
C SER A 240 -13.07 24.61 0.36
N GLY A 241 -12.60 25.76 -0.12
CA GLY A 241 -13.09 27.06 0.33
C GLY A 241 -14.61 27.10 0.16
N SER A 242 -15.31 27.32 1.25
CA SER A 242 -16.68 27.76 1.23
C SER A 242 -16.71 28.98 0.31
N LYS A 243 -17.37 28.85 -0.86
CA LYS A 243 -17.76 30.02 -1.65
C LYS A 243 -18.60 30.87 -0.74
N SER A 244 -18.02 31.94 -0.19
CA SER A 244 -18.80 33.01 0.41
C SER A 244 -19.71 33.53 -0.68
N GLN A 245 -20.98 33.21 -0.58
CA GLN A 245 -22.02 33.95 -1.26
C GLN A 245 -21.88 35.39 -0.79
N LYS A 246 -21.33 36.24 -1.64
CA LYS A 246 -21.54 37.68 -1.53
C LYS A 246 -22.88 37.97 -2.21
N SER A 247 -23.83 38.27 -1.39
CA SER A 247 -25.06 38.97 -1.72
C SER A 247 -24.76 40.31 -2.42
#